data_0d008ada24d974778146270f2260d23c
#
_entry.id   0d008ada24d974778146270f2260d23c
#
_cell.length_a   1.000
_cell.length_b   1.000
_cell.length_c   1.000
_cell.angle_alpha   90.00
_cell.angle_beta   90.00
_cell.angle_gamma   90.00
#
_symmetry.space_group_name_H-M   'P 1'
#
loop_
_entity.id
_entity.type
_entity.pdbx_description
1 polymer ?
#
loop_
_entity_poly.entity_id
_entity_poly.type
_entity_poly.pdbx_seq_one_letter_code
_entity_poly.pdbx_strand_id
1 'polypeptide(L)'
;MATPDKPVRRSWPTVLATALLLSGCASALKWEAPKLSVASMKLQSADIFSQRLQVHMRVSNPNDRELPIKGISYRIEVNDAELAQGLTDTPFIVPAMGEAEFDVQVTANLATALSQFLSRRGSSDTLDYRLTGSVALSSGFLRHIPFDERGSVKLK
;
A
#
# COMPACT_ATOMS: atom_id res chain seq x y z
N MET A 1 45.30 68.76 2.48
CA MET A 1 44.26 68.59 1.42
C MET A 1 43.67 67.21 1.64
N ALA A 2 42.58 67.16 2.39
CA ALA A 2 41.92 65.87 2.84
C ALA A 2 40.77 65.56 1.91
N THR A 3 40.78 64.39 1.35
CA THR A 3 39.68 63.84 0.55
C THR A 3 38.61 63.24 1.45
N PRO A 4 37.32 63.50 1.24
CA PRO A 4 36.25 62.98 2.07
C PRO A 4 35.91 61.57 1.65
N ASP A 5 35.87 60.70 2.63
CA ASP A 5 35.48 59.30 2.56
C ASP A 5 33.95 59.22 2.29
N LYS A 6 33.55 58.38 1.29
CA LYS A 6 32.16 58.14 0.95
C LYS A 6 31.63 56.94 1.74
N PRO A 7 30.49 57.05 2.45
CA PRO A 7 29.90 55.88 3.15
C PRO A 7 29.30 54.91 2.17
N VAL A 8 29.76 53.65 2.21
CA VAL A 8 29.16 52.52 1.51
C VAL A 8 27.81 52.21 2.14
N ARG A 9 26.73 52.52 1.45
CA ARG A 9 25.37 52.08 1.83
C ARG A 9 25.22 50.56 1.63
N ARG A 10 25.29 49.81 2.73
CA ARG A 10 24.96 48.39 2.78
C ARG A 10 23.45 48.22 2.61
N SER A 11 23.02 47.76 1.42
CA SER A 11 21.62 47.42 1.11
C SER A 11 21.31 46.00 1.62
N TRP A 12 21.14 45.82 2.94
CA TRP A 12 20.80 44.53 3.57
C TRP A 12 19.31 44.15 3.62
N PRO A 13 18.31 45.03 3.36
CA PRO A 13 16.92 44.60 3.45
C PRO A 13 16.38 43.82 2.25
N THR A 14 17.05 43.84 1.09
CA THR A 14 16.55 43.16 -0.12
C THR A 14 16.86 41.69 -0.18
N VAL A 15 17.89 41.20 0.52
CA VAL A 15 18.25 39.78 0.53
C VAL A 15 17.35 38.94 1.46
N LEU A 16 16.81 39.57 2.53
CA LEU A 16 15.95 38.87 3.50
C LEU A 16 14.53 38.64 2.98
N ALA A 17 14.04 39.45 2.06
CA ALA A 17 12.69 39.32 1.49
C ALA A 17 12.58 38.18 0.46
N THR A 18 13.68 37.82 -0.19
CA THR A 18 13.68 36.75 -1.23
C THR A 18 13.72 35.34 -0.61
N ALA A 19 14.22 35.20 0.61
CA ALA A 19 14.31 33.90 1.29
C ALA A 19 12.98 33.38 1.85
N LEU A 20 11.98 34.25 2.08
CA LEU A 20 10.67 33.86 2.63
C LEU A 20 9.71 33.25 1.58
N LEU A 21 9.97 33.39 0.29
CA LEU A 21 9.05 32.92 -0.77
C LEU A 21 9.30 31.48 -1.21
N LEU A 22 10.39 30.81 -0.76
CA LEU A 22 10.70 29.44 -1.13
C LEU A 22 10.15 28.38 -0.18
N SER A 23 9.57 28.74 0.94
CA SER A 23 9.08 27.77 1.94
C SER A 23 7.68 27.20 1.66
N GLY A 24 6.98 27.66 0.62
CA GLY A 24 5.57 27.33 0.36
C GLY A 24 5.32 26.06 -0.48
N CYS A 25 6.32 25.47 -1.14
CA CYS A 25 6.08 24.43 -2.14
C CYS A 25 6.38 22.99 -1.68
N ALA A 26 6.80 22.75 -0.46
CA ALA A 26 7.16 21.40 0.00
C ALA A 26 5.94 20.52 0.35
N SER A 27 4.74 21.09 0.47
CA SER A 27 3.54 20.34 0.87
C SER A 27 2.78 19.70 -0.31
N ALA A 28 3.11 20.02 -1.55
CA ALA A 28 2.31 19.66 -2.72
C ALA A 28 2.59 18.24 -3.29
N LEU A 29 3.56 17.50 -2.74
CA LEU A 29 3.99 16.21 -3.27
C LEU A 29 3.92 15.07 -2.25
N LYS A 30 3.14 15.22 -1.19
CA LYS A 30 3.01 14.17 -0.20
C LYS A 30 2.05 13.09 -0.74
N TRP A 31 2.62 12.05 -1.33
CA TRP A 31 1.90 10.83 -1.64
C TRP A 31 1.79 9.99 -0.37
N GLU A 32 0.58 9.59 -0.03
CA GLU A 32 0.35 8.58 0.99
C GLU A 32 0.24 7.20 0.32
N ALA A 33 0.85 6.19 0.94
CA ALA A 33 0.75 4.82 0.44
C ALA A 33 -0.71 4.36 0.45
N PRO A 34 -1.17 3.67 -0.60
CA PRO A 34 -2.50 3.06 -0.59
C PRO A 34 -2.56 1.99 0.50
N LYS A 35 -3.73 1.85 1.12
CA LYS A 35 -3.98 0.83 2.13
C LYS A 35 -4.63 -0.38 1.46
N LEU A 36 -4.04 -1.55 1.65
CA LEU A 36 -4.58 -2.81 1.17
C LEU A 36 -5.18 -3.59 2.33
N SER A 37 -6.28 -4.26 2.08
CA SER A 37 -6.93 -5.12 3.08
C SER A 37 -7.57 -6.33 2.41
N VAL A 38 -7.73 -7.39 3.19
CA VAL A 38 -8.51 -8.57 2.79
C VAL A 38 -9.95 -8.35 3.24
N ALA A 39 -10.85 -8.20 2.29
CA ALA A 39 -12.28 -8.02 2.54
C ALA A 39 -12.97 -9.35 2.85
N SER A 40 -12.62 -10.42 2.13
CA SER A 40 -13.13 -11.76 2.41
C SER A 40 -12.25 -12.86 1.81
N MET A 41 -12.34 -14.06 2.37
CA MET A 41 -11.74 -15.27 1.83
C MET A 41 -12.83 -16.33 1.65
N LYS A 42 -12.87 -16.98 0.48
CA LYS A 42 -13.82 -18.05 0.16
C LYS A 42 -13.08 -19.27 -0.34
N LEU A 43 -13.43 -20.43 0.19
CA LEU A 43 -12.96 -21.71 -0.32
C LEU A 43 -13.77 -22.07 -1.57
N GLN A 44 -13.12 -22.13 -2.74
CA GLN A 44 -13.79 -22.48 -4.01
C GLN A 44 -13.82 -23.97 -4.28
N SER A 45 -12.72 -24.67 -4.00
CA SER A 45 -12.63 -26.13 -4.14
C SER A 45 -11.61 -26.67 -3.16
N ALA A 46 -11.90 -27.84 -2.63
CA ALA A 46 -11.02 -28.58 -1.74
C ALA A 46 -10.80 -29.98 -2.32
N ASP A 47 -9.65 -30.19 -2.95
CA ASP A 47 -9.14 -31.50 -3.31
C ASP A 47 -8.16 -31.97 -2.23
N ILE A 48 -7.88 -33.27 -2.19
CA ILE A 48 -7.01 -33.90 -1.18
C ILE A 48 -5.60 -33.26 -1.19
N PHE A 49 -5.16 -32.74 -2.32
CA PHE A 49 -3.80 -32.23 -2.52
C PHE A 49 -3.71 -30.72 -2.79
N SER A 50 -4.81 -30.07 -3.19
CA SER A 50 -4.82 -28.64 -3.49
C SER A 50 -6.16 -28.02 -3.19
N GLN A 51 -6.11 -26.83 -2.61
CA GLN A 51 -7.31 -26.05 -2.34
C GLN A 51 -7.19 -24.71 -3.03
N ARG A 52 -8.28 -24.30 -3.67
CA ARG A 52 -8.39 -22.98 -4.30
C ARG A 52 -9.16 -22.06 -3.39
N LEU A 53 -8.51 -20.97 -3.02
CA LEU A 53 -9.10 -19.87 -2.27
C LEU A 53 -9.29 -18.71 -3.20
N GLN A 54 -10.44 -18.07 -3.15
CA GLN A 54 -10.65 -16.73 -3.69
C GLN A 54 -10.48 -15.74 -2.55
N VAL A 55 -9.51 -14.86 -2.68
CA VAL A 55 -9.26 -13.77 -1.74
C VAL A 55 -9.76 -12.49 -2.38
N HIS A 56 -10.77 -11.89 -1.78
CA HIS A 56 -11.31 -10.60 -2.19
C HIS A 56 -10.54 -9.50 -1.47
N MET A 57 -9.85 -8.66 -2.23
CA MET A 57 -8.97 -7.63 -1.72
C MET A 57 -9.54 -6.24 -2.01
N ARG A 58 -9.27 -5.30 -1.11
CA ARG A 58 -9.64 -3.90 -1.25
C ARG A 58 -8.40 -3.02 -1.18
N VAL A 59 -8.34 -2.04 -2.08
CA VAL A 59 -7.34 -0.96 -2.10
C VAL A 59 -8.06 0.35 -1.80
N SER A 60 -7.62 1.06 -0.79
CA SER A 60 -8.09 2.42 -0.47
C SER A 60 -7.01 3.43 -0.83
N ASN A 61 -7.38 4.46 -1.56
CA ASN A 61 -6.50 5.54 -1.99
C ASN A 61 -6.74 6.78 -1.11
N PRO A 62 -5.82 7.13 -0.19
CA PRO A 62 -5.96 8.30 0.66
C PRO A 62 -5.56 9.61 -0.02
N ASN A 63 -5.18 9.57 -1.31
CA ASN A 63 -4.72 10.74 -2.04
C ASN A 63 -5.87 11.45 -2.76
N ASP A 64 -5.72 12.75 -2.97
CA ASP A 64 -6.64 13.63 -3.70
C ASP A 64 -6.60 13.47 -5.23
N ARG A 65 -5.89 12.46 -5.72
CA ARG A 65 -5.71 12.12 -7.13
C ARG A 65 -5.86 10.63 -7.37
N GLU A 66 -6.22 10.27 -8.57
CA GLU A 66 -6.35 8.88 -9.00
C GLU A 66 -5.03 8.12 -8.88
N LEU A 67 -5.14 6.84 -8.55
CA LEU A 67 -4.03 5.92 -8.44
C LEU A 67 -4.13 4.89 -9.58
N PRO A 68 -3.39 5.10 -10.70
CA PRO A 68 -3.40 4.17 -11.83
C PRO A 68 -2.49 2.98 -11.53
N ILE A 69 -3.07 1.88 -11.03
CA ILE A 69 -2.36 0.66 -10.71
C ILE A 69 -2.10 -0.14 -11.98
N LYS A 70 -0.85 -0.52 -12.21
CA LYS A 70 -0.43 -1.42 -13.28
C LYS A 70 -0.48 -2.88 -12.84
N GLY A 71 -0.18 -3.12 -11.58
CA GLY A 71 -0.17 -4.45 -10.98
C GLY A 71 0.20 -4.39 -9.51
N ILE A 72 -0.03 -5.49 -8.82
CA ILE A 72 0.27 -5.63 -7.38
C ILE A 72 0.98 -6.95 -7.17
N SER A 73 2.19 -6.90 -6.61
CA SER A 73 2.83 -8.08 -6.05
C SER A 73 2.42 -8.21 -4.59
N TYR A 74 2.05 -9.41 -4.18
CA TYR A 74 1.56 -9.65 -2.84
C TYR A 74 2.07 -10.96 -2.26
N ARG A 75 2.15 -10.98 -0.92
CA ARG A 75 2.33 -12.17 -0.08
C ARG A 75 1.31 -12.10 1.03
N ILE A 76 0.59 -13.18 1.23
CA ILE A 76 -0.41 -13.35 2.27
C ILE A 76 0.10 -14.38 3.25
N GLU A 77 0.21 -13.99 4.50
CA GLU A 77 0.51 -14.87 5.63
C GLU A 77 -0.73 -14.96 6.52
N VAL A 78 -1.03 -16.14 7.02
CA VAL A 78 -2.13 -16.39 7.97
C VAL A 78 -1.54 -17.12 9.16
N ASN A 79 -1.74 -16.58 10.36
CA ASN A 79 -1.15 -17.12 11.58
C ASN A 79 0.36 -17.34 11.47
N ASP A 80 1.09 -16.38 10.91
CA ASP A 80 2.54 -16.39 10.65
C ASP A 80 3.02 -17.48 9.67
N ALA A 81 2.11 -18.15 8.95
CA ALA A 81 2.45 -19.09 7.89
C ALA A 81 2.11 -18.48 6.53
N GLU A 82 3.02 -18.59 5.56
CA GLU A 82 2.76 -18.17 4.19
C GLU A 82 1.61 -19.00 3.60
N LEU A 83 0.52 -18.30 3.26
CA LEU A 83 -0.63 -18.89 2.59
C LEU A 83 -0.48 -18.82 1.07
N ALA A 84 0.00 -17.67 0.59
CA ALA A 84 0.09 -17.39 -0.84
C ALA A 84 1.04 -16.25 -1.15
N GLN A 85 1.57 -16.31 -2.36
CA GLN A 85 2.24 -15.17 -3.00
C GLN A 85 1.86 -15.12 -4.47
N GLY A 86 1.84 -13.92 -5.03
CA GLY A 86 1.47 -13.76 -6.43
C GLY A 86 1.66 -12.35 -6.95
N LEU A 87 1.28 -12.20 -8.21
CA LEU A 87 1.27 -10.95 -8.93
C LEU A 87 -0.06 -10.85 -9.67
N THR A 88 -0.77 -9.74 -9.53
CA THR A 88 -1.83 -9.36 -10.46
C THR A 88 -1.27 -8.32 -11.44
N ASP A 89 -1.49 -8.55 -12.72
CA ASP A 89 -1.02 -7.72 -13.84
C ASP A 89 -2.19 -7.05 -14.59
N THR A 90 -3.40 -7.17 -14.08
CA THR A 90 -4.57 -6.50 -14.64
C THR A 90 -4.60 -5.05 -14.16
N PRO A 91 -4.39 -4.06 -15.07
CA PRO A 91 -4.41 -2.66 -14.69
C PRO A 91 -5.81 -2.20 -14.28
N PHE A 92 -5.87 -1.34 -13.25
CA PHE A 92 -7.09 -0.67 -12.82
C PHE A 92 -6.78 0.69 -12.17
N ILE A 93 -7.82 1.52 -12.02
CA ILE A 93 -7.70 2.83 -11.41
C ILE A 93 -8.45 2.84 -10.08
N VAL A 94 -7.78 3.31 -9.02
CA VAL A 94 -8.44 3.63 -7.75
C VAL A 94 -8.74 5.11 -7.75
N PRO A 95 -10.02 5.52 -7.65
CA PRO A 95 -10.40 6.94 -7.63
C PRO A 95 -9.71 7.72 -6.51
N ALA A 96 -9.60 9.04 -6.69
CA ALA A 96 -9.16 9.93 -5.62
C ALA A 96 -10.05 9.78 -4.39
N MET A 97 -9.45 9.66 -3.20
CA MET A 97 -10.17 9.46 -1.93
C MET A 97 -11.17 8.30 -1.97
N GLY A 98 -10.96 7.33 -2.87
CA GLY A 98 -11.86 6.22 -3.14
C GLY A 98 -11.23 4.85 -2.90
N GLU A 99 -11.99 3.83 -3.28
CA GLU A 99 -11.62 2.44 -3.14
C GLU A 99 -11.84 1.68 -4.43
N ALA A 100 -11.08 0.60 -4.63
CA ALA A 100 -11.30 -0.40 -5.66
C ALA A 100 -11.14 -1.79 -5.06
N GLU A 101 -11.83 -2.76 -5.63
CA GLU A 101 -11.77 -4.15 -5.20
C GLU A 101 -11.32 -5.05 -6.34
N PHE A 102 -10.60 -6.10 -6.02
CA PHE A 102 -10.14 -7.10 -6.98
C PHE A 102 -10.02 -8.47 -6.34
N ASP A 103 -10.15 -9.50 -7.15
CA ASP A 103 -10.03 -10.89 -6.69
C ASP A 103 -8.67 -11.46 -7.07
N VAL A 104 -8.08 -12.22 -6.14
CA VAL A 104 -6.94 -13.06 -6.42
C VAL A 104 -7.29 -14.52 -6.13
N GLN A 105 -6.93 -15.38 -7.06
CA GLN A 105 -7.06 -16.84 -6.87
C GLN A 105 -5.75 -17.37 -6.33
N VAL A 106 -5.86 -18.06 -5.21
CA VAL A 106 -4.72 -18.66 -4.52
C VAL A 106 -4.87 -20.16 -4.54
N THR A 107 -3.87 -20.85 -5.06
CA THR A 107 -3.75 -22.30 -4.88
C THR A 107 -2.80 -22.52 -3.72
N ALA A 108 -3.34 -22.95 -2.59
CA ALA A 108 -2.57 -23.22 -1.40
C ALA A 108 -2.47 -24.72 -1.16
N ASN A 109 -1.31 -25.18 -0.75
CA ASN A 109 -1.19 -26.50 -0.12
C ASN A 109 -1.53 -26.32 1.36
N LEU A 110 -2.84 -26.36 1.64
CA LEU A 110 -3.38 -26.10 2.98
C LEU A 110 -3.10 -27.21 3.99
N ALA A 111 -2.47 -28.30 3.60
CA ALA A 111 -2.19 -29.40 4.53
C ALA A 111 -1.43 -28.89 5.77
N THR A 112 -0.48 -27.99 5.60
CA THR A 112 0.28 -27.40 6.71
C THR A 112 -0.50 -26.30 7.44
N ALA A 113 -1.15 -25.39 6.70
CA ALA A 113 -1.91 -24.30 7.30
C ALA A 113 -3.21 -24.83 7.97
N LEU A 114 -3.87 -25.80 7.37
CA LEU A 114 -5.07 -26.42 7.93
C LEU A 114 -4.77 -27.27 9.17
N SER A 115 -3.65 -27.99 9.20
CA SER A 115 -3.23 -28.74 10.39
C SER A 115 -2.94 -27.81 11.57
N GLN A 116 -2.33 -26.67 11.32
CA GLN A 116 -2.10 -25.65 12.35
C GLN A 116 -3.43 -24.97 12.78
N PHE A 117 -4.33 -24.72 11.84
CA PHE A 117 -5.65 -24.18 12.13
C PHE A 117 -6.50 -25.15 12.95
N LEU A 118 -6.53 -26.42 12.57
CA LEU A 118 -7.26 -27.47 13.28
C LEU A 118 -6.67 -27.77 14.66
N SER A 119 -5.35 -27.62 14.82
CA SER A 119 -4.67 -27.79 16.12
C SER A 119 -4.98 -26.66 17.11
N ARG A 120 -5.30 -25.46 16.60
CA ARG A 120 -5.66 -24.28 17.40
C ARG A 120 -7.17 -24.09 17.54
N ARG A 121 -7.97 -25.13 17.41
CA ARG A 121 -9.43 -25.12 17.52
C ARG A 121 -9.91 -24.62 18.90
N GLY A 122 -9.83 -23.31 19.07
CA GLY A 122 -10.42 -22.53 20.15
C GLY A 122 -11.19 -21.38 19.52
N SER A 123 -12.42 -21.64 19.11
CA SER A 123 -13.57 -20.73 19.12
C SER A 123 -13.57 -19.41 18.32
N SER A 124 -12.72 -19.14 17.36
CA SER A 124 -12.94 -17.95 16.52
C SER A 124 -12.90 -18.30 15.03
N ASP A 125 -14.02 -18.03 14.32
CA ASP A 125 -14.10 -18.08 12.85
C ASP A 125 -13.27 -16.96 12.17
N THR A 126 -12.35 -16.35 12.91
CA THR A 126 -11.56 -15.20 12.49
C THR A 126 -10.11 -15.65 12.31
N LEU A 127 -9.54 -15.32 11.16
CA LEU A 127 -8.13 -15.54 10.83
C LEU A 127 -7.37 -14.23 10.86
N ASP A 128 -6.26 -14.20 11.57
CA ASP A 128 -5.33 -13.08 11.50
C ASP A 128 -4.44 -13.24 10.29
N TYR A 129 -4.30 -12.16 9.52
CA TYR A 129 -3.48 -12.15 8.32
C TYR A 129 -2.47 -11.01 8.33
N ARG A 130 -1.37 -11.21 7.62
CA ARG A 130 -0.42 -10.18 7.22
C ARG A 130 -0.32 -10.17 5.71
N LEU A 131 -0.45 -8.99 5.12
CA LEU A 131 -0.40 -8.76 3.69
C LEU A 131 0.78 -7.83 3.38
N THR A 132 1.79 -8.36 2.72
CA THR A 132 2.97 -7.58 2.32
C THR A 132 3.13 -7.58 0.81
N GLY A 133 3.81 -6.55 0.27
CA GLY A 133 4.06 -6.49 -1.15
C GLY A 133 4.36 -5.11 -1.67
N SER A 134 4.07 -4.89 -2.95
CA SER A 134 4.21 -3.59 -3.59
C SER A 134 3.16 -3.35 -4.68
N VAL A 135 2.69 -2.12 -4.76
CA VAL A 135 1.82 -1.63 -5.83
C VAL A 135 2.69 -0.99 -6.91
N ALA A 136 2.59 -1.48 -8.15
CA ALA A 136 3.21 -0.87 -9.32
C ALA A 136 2.25 0.12 -9.97
N LEU A 137 2.72 1.36 -10.22
CA LEU A 137 1.94 2.40 -10.86
C LEU A 137 2.28 2.50 -12.35
N SER A 138 1.27 2.81 -13.18
CA SER A 138 1.44 3.01 -14.62
C SER A 138 2.11 4.34 -14.95
N SER A 139 1.96 5.35 -14.09
CA SER A 139 2.50 6.69 -14.25
C SER A 139 2.89 7.30 -12.92
N GLY A 140 3.74 8.33 -12.97
CA GLY A 140 4.20 9.05 -11.79
C GLY A 140 5.67 8.81 -11.46
N PHE A 141 6.18 9.54 -10.49
CA PHE A 141 7.58 9.50 -10.05
C PHE A 141 7.88 8.23 -9.23
N LEU A 142 6.92 7.79 -8.42
CA LEU A 142 7.00 6.57 -7.63
C LEU A 142 6.41 5.42 -8.44
N ARG A 143 7.27 4.55 -8.95
CA ARG A 143 6.83 3.39 -9.75
C ARG A 143 6.37 2.21 -8.92
N HIS A 144 6.84 2.09 -7.68
CA HIS A 144 6.50 1.01 -6.76
C HIS A 144 6.31 1.57 -5.36
N ILE A 145 5.19 1.24 -4.75
CA ILE A 145 4.84 1.64 -3.38
C ILE A 145 4.75 0.37 -2.55
N PRO A 146 5.66 0.14 -1.59
CA PRO A 146 5.59 -1.01 -0.70
C PRO A 146 4.44 -0.86 0.29
N PHE A 147 3.88 -1.97 0.73
CA PHE A 147 2.89 -2.04 1.80
C PHE A 147 3.14 -3.22 2.74
N ASP A 148 2.74 -3.07 4.00
CA ASP A 148 2.77 -4.10 5.05
C ASP A 148 1.55 -3.86 5.94
N GLU A 149 0.51 -4.63 5.73
CA GLU A 149 -0.79 -4.48 6.39
C GLU A 149 -1.13 -5.73 7.20
N ARG A 150 -1.77 -5.53 8.34
CA ARG A 150 -2.24 -6.61 9.21
C ARG A 150 -3.71 -6.42 9.50
N GLY A 151 -4.42 -7.52 9.61
CA GLY A 151 -5.84 -7.49 9.92
C GLY A 151 -6.35 -8.86 10.28
N SER A 152 -7.68 -8.92 10.44
CA SER A 152 -8.38 -10.18 10.68
C SER A 152 -9.57 -10.30 9.74
N VAL A 153 -9.85 -11.51 9.28
CA VAL A 153 -10.91 -11.82 8.32
C VAL A 153 -11.70 -13.03 8.79
N LYS A 154 -13.01 -13.03 8.55
CA LYS A 154 -13.85 -14.19 8.78
C LYS A 154 -13.84 -15.12 7.56
N LEU A 155 -13.67 -16.42 7.81
CA LEU A 155 -13.91 -17.44 6.80
C LEU A 155 -15.41 -17.56 6.51
N LYS A 156 -15.76 -17.59 5.24
CA LYS A 156 -17.13 -17.81 4.76
C LYS A 156 -17.19 -19.07 3.91
#